data_db1387c84c59f7f79b5d31002b6579c1
#
_entry.id   db1387c84c59f7f79b5d31002b6579c1
#
_cell.length_a   1.000
_cell.length_b   1.000
_cell.length_c   1.000
_cell.angle_alpha   90.00
_cell.angle_beta   90.00
_cell.angle_gamma   90.00
#
_symmetry.space_group_name_H-M   'P 1'
#
loop_
_entity.id
_entity.type
_entity.pdbx_description
1 polymer ?
#
loop_
_entity_poly.entity_id
_entity_poly.type
_entity_poly.pdbx_seq_one_letter_code
_entity_poly.pdbx_strand_id
1 'polypeptide(L)'
;MPAEQTPWPGPPEGPPEGPPWDAEPSPGSGLLGAPTVSDAPAAPLVSPVTDAARAAVAESAASLPGYIPADTAPLITIDALGRKCPIPIIMLAQQIRDVPVGSVIAVLADDPAAYSDIPAWCGLKSHDCVFRADYASGWSFGVRRRY
;
A
#
# COMPACT_ATOMS: atom_id res chain seq x y z
N MET A 1 -34.14 -44.75 13.51
CA MET A 1 -34.55 -43.75 12.53
C MET A 1 -33.31 -43.39 11.70
N PRO A 2 -33.12 -43.88 10.47
CA PRO A 2 -32.02 -43.48 9.63
C PRO A 2 -32.31 -42.08 9.09
N ALA A 3 -31.33 -41.19 9.27
CA ALA A 3 -31.38 -39.83 8.74
C ALA A 3 -31.28 -39.86 7.20
N GLU A 4 -32.32 -39.38 6.56
CA GLU A 4 -32.42 -39.20 5.13
C GLU A 4 -31.41 -38.14 4.70
N GLN A 5 -30.32 -38.58 4.05
CA GLN A 5 -29.35 -37.70 3.43
C GLN A 5 -29.95 -37.14 2.14
N THR A 6 -30.38 -35.88 2.17
CA THR A 6 -30.75 -35.15 0.96
C THR A 6 -29.54 -35.03 0.06
N PRO A 7 -29.57 -35.49 -1.19
CA PRO A 7 -28.42 -35.31 -2.09
C PRO A 7 -28.25 -33.83 -2.42
N TRP A 8 -26.98 -33.40 -2.35
CA TRP A 8 -26.54 -32.04 -2.72
C TRP A 8 -26.96 -31.72 -4.16
N PRO A 9 -27.65 -30.60 -4.43
CA PRO A 9 -27.86 -30.15 -5.80
C PRO A 9 -26.53 -29.82 -6.43
N GLY A 10 -26.20 -30.49 -7.52
CA GLY A 10 -24.94 -30.27 -8.25
C GLY A 10 -24.73 -28.79 -8.66
N PRO A 11 -23.51 -28.41 -8.97
CA PRO A 11 -23.21 -27.05 -9.41
C PRO A 11 -24.00 -26.71 -10.67
N PRO A 12 -24.42 -25.42 -10.83
CA PRO A 12 -25.11 -25.00 -12.04
C PRO A 12 -24.17 -25.19 -13.26
N GLU A 13 -24.66 -25.96 -14.24
CA GLU A 13 -23.97 -26.12 -15.51
C GLU A 13 -24.18 -24.87 -16.36
N GLY A 14 -23.11 -24.15 -16.58
CA GLY A 14 -22.99 -23.04 -17.51
C GLY A 14 -21.84 -22.12 -17.14
N PRO A 15 -20.92 -21.81 -18.08
CA PRO A 15 -19.96 -20.76 -17.84
C PRO A 15 -20.71 -19.44 -17.67
N PRO A 16 -20.36 -18.59 -16.70
CA PRO A 16 -20.91 -17.24 -16.62
C PRO A 16 -20.56 -16.51 -17.90
N GLU A 17 -21.57 -15.99 -18.59
CA GLU A 17 -21.35 -15.03 -19.67
C GLU A 17 -20.49 -13.90 -19.10
N GLY A 18 -19.31 -13.72 -19.69
CA GLY A 18 -18.35 -12.69 -19.27
C GLY A 18 -18.98 -11.31 -19.35
N PRO A 19 -18.54 -10.35 -18.51
CA PRO A 19 -19.06 -9.00 -18.54
C PRO A 19 -18.79 -8.32 -19.88
N PRO A 20 -19.66 -7.40 -20.32
CA PRO A 20 -19.60 -6.78 -21.65
C PRO A 20 -18.58 -5.63 -21.68
N TRP A 21 -17.30 -5.93 -21.53
CA TRP A 21 -16.22 -4.93 -21.61
C TRP A 21 -15.22 -5.18 -22.73
N ASP A 22 -15.63 -5.96 -23.74
CA ASP A 22 -14.98 -5.99 -25.07
C ASP A 22 -15.44 -4.79 -25.95
N ALA A 23 -15.58 -3.61 -25.32
CA ALA A 23 -15.74 -2.39 -26.09
C ALA A 23 -14.36 -1.90 -26.51
N GLU A 24 -13.95 -2.28 -27.71
CA GLU A 24 -12.79 -1.72 -28.39
C GLU A 24 -12.89 -0.18 -28.47
N PRO A 25 -11.83 0.54 -28.11
CA PRO A 25 -11.82 1.99 -28.32
C PRO A 25 -11.71 2.27 -29.83
N SER A 26 -12.75 2.88 -30.39
CA SER A 26 -12.74 3.42 -31.74
C SER A 26 -11.58 4.40 -31.96
N PRO A 27 -10.85 4.32 -33.07
CA PRO A 27 -9.83 5.30 -33.42
C PRO A 27 -10.50 6.57 -33.93
N GLY A 28 -10.72 7.54 -33.02
CA GLY A 28 -11.15 8.90 -33.35
C GLY A 28 -9.95 9.77 -33.69
N SER A 29 -9.77 10.06 -34.98
CA SER A 29 -8.89 11.11 -35.52
C SER A 29 -9.14 12.47 -34.87
N GLY A 30 -8.10 13.09 -34.34
CA GLY A 30 -8.12 14.46 -33.83
C GLY A 30 -6.72 15.05 -33.78
N LEU A 31 -6.15 15.38 -34.94
CA LEU A 31 -5.06 16.35 -35.06
C LEU A 31 -5.50 17.66 -34.46
N LEU A 32 -4.75 18.26 -33.54
CA LEU A 32 -4.47 19.72 -33.48
C LEU A 32 -3.64 20.04 -32.21
N GLY A 33 -2.47 20.64 -32.46
CA GLY A 33 -1.86 21.62 -31.55
C GLY A 33 -0.92 21.10 -30.48
N ALA A 34 0.32 20.85 -30.84
CA ALA A 34 1.41 20.86 -29.87
C ALA A 34 1.66 22.31 -29.40
N PRO A 35 1.60 22.62 -28.11
CA PRO A 35 2.15 23.86 -27.59
C PRO A 35 3.68 23.73 -27.59
N THR A 36 4.35 24.65 -28.29
CA THR A 36 5.79 24.87 -28.21
C THR A 36 6.17 25.28 -26.79
N VAL A 37 6.94 24.43 -26.13
CA VAL A 37 7.54 24.76 -24.84
C VAL A 37 8.77 25.62 -25.12
N SER A 38 8.59 26.92 -25.06
CA SER A 38 9.69 27.90 -24.88
C SER A 38 9.37 28.68 -23.63
N ASP A 39 10.25 28.63 -22.72
CA ASP A 39 10.45 29.39 -21.50
C ASP A 39 10.41 28.54 -20.23
N ALA A 40 11.48 27.80 -20.01
CA ALA A 40 11.81 27.30 -18.67
C ALA A 40 12.62 28.37 -17.95
N PRO A 41 12.12 28.95 -16.84
CA PRO A 41 12.96 29.77 -15.98
C PRO A 41 14.06 28.91 -15.38
N ALA A 42 15.29 29.43 -15.42
CA ALA A 42 16.49 28.81 -14.89
C ALA A 42 16.25 28.28 -13.46
N ALA A 43 16.50 26.99 -13.29
CA ALA A 43 16.49 26.37 -11.98
C ALA A 43 17.46 27.12 -11.04
N PRO A 44 17.08 27.42 -9.79
CA PRO A 44 18.00 27.96 -8.82
C PRO A 44 19.11 26.94 -8.59
N LEU A 45 20.36 27.39 -8.67
CA LEU A 45 21.53 26.61 -8.33
C LEU A 45 21.44 26.21 -6.85
N VAL A 46 20.96 25.00 -6.61
CA VAL A 46 20.98 24.39 -5.28
C VAL A 46 22.46 24.09 -5.00
N SER A 47 23.05 24.88 -4.13
CA SER A 47 24.40 24.61 -3.63
C SER A 47 24.43 23.19 -3.02
N PRO A 48 25.48 22.40 -3.25
CA PRO A 48 25.55 21.07 -2.65
C PRO A 48 25.62 21.25 -1.13
N VAL A 49 24.52 20.90 -0.44
CA VAL A 49 24.52 20.76 1.02
C VAL A 49 25.53 19.67 1.37
N THR A 50 26.57 20.04 2.09
CA THR A 50 27.58 19.11 2.55
C THR A 50 26.94 17.98 3.35
N ASP A 51 27.45 16.76 3.18
CA ASP A 51 26.99 15.53 3.82
C ASP A 51 26.86 15.68 5.36
N ALA A 52 27.70 16.49 5.98
CA ALA A 52 27.65 16.84 7.40
C ALA A 52 26.35 17.59 7.81
N ALA A 53 25.85 18.49 6.95
CA ALA A 53 24.61 19.21 7.21
C ALA A 53 23.39 18.29 7.09
N ARG A 54 23.45 17.30 6.20
CA ARG A 54 22.42 16.30 6.00
C ARG A 54 22.31 15.32 7.19
N ALA A 55 23.46 14.94 7.76
CA ALA A 55 23.52 14.11 8.96
C ALA A 55 22.97 14.83 10.20
N ALA A 56 23.29 16.11 10.38
CA ALA A 56 22.83 16.90 11.52
C ALA A 56 21.30 17.12 11.51
N VAL A 57 20.68 17.31 10.34
CA VAL A 57 19.20 17.44 10.22
C VAL A 57 18.52 16.10 10.46
N ALA A 58 19.14 14.98 10.08
CA ALA A 58 18.57 13.65 10.30
C ALA A 58 18.52 13.28 11.78
N GLU A 59 19.54 13.63 12.54
CA GLU A 59 19.60 13.35 13.99
C GLU A 59 18.61 14.22 14.78
N SER A 60 18.42 15.47 14.39
CA SER A 60 17.46 16.37 15.01
C SER A 60 15.99 15.99 14.68
N ALA A 61 15.75 15.45 13.50
CA ALA A 61 14.42 15.04 13.05
C ALA A 61 13.95 13.71 13.68
N ALA A 62 14.88 12.84 14.07
CA ALA A 62 14.58 11.56 14.71
C ALA A 62 13.86 11.68 16.07
N SER A 63 13.87 12.86 16.68
CA SER A 63 13.23 13.16 17.98
C SER A 63 11.82 13.73 17.84
N LEU A 64 11.34 13.95 16.61
CA LEU A 64 9.98 14.48 16.41
C LEU A 64 8.94 13.35 16.45
N PRO A 65 7.81 13.51 17.16
CA PRO A 65 6.72 12.55 17.10
C PRO A 65 6.17 12.47 15.66
N GLY A 66 6.18 11.26 15.09
CA GLY A 66 5.76 11.03 13.71
C GLY A 66 6.88 11.07 12.66
N TYR A 67 8.14 11.24 13.05
CA TYR A 67 9.26 11.11 12.12
C TYR A 67 9.41 9.66 11.65
N ILE A 68 9.28 9.45 10.34
CA ILE A 68 9.56 8.17 9.68
C ILE A 68 10.93 8.30 9.02
N PRO A 69 11.95 7.53 9.45
CA PRO A 69 13.26 7.54 8.81
C PRO A 69 13.17 7.24 7.31
N ALA A 70 14.06 7.84 6.52
CA ALA A 70 14.01 7.71 5.05
C ALA A 70 14.14 6.25 4.58
N ASP A 71 14.81 5.40 5.35
CA ASP A 71 14.93 3.95 5.09
C ASP A 71 13.66 3.15 5.42
N THR A 72 12.72 3.76 6.14
CA THR A 72 11.42 3.20 6.48
C THR A 72 10.26 3.89 5.75
N ALA A 73 10.55 4.83 4.85
CA ALA A 73 9.54 5.49 4.04
C ALA A 73 8.76 4.44 3.22
N PRO A 74 7.42 4.45 3.29
CA PRO A 74 6.62 3.47 2.58
C PRO A 74 6.65 3.71 1.07
N LEU A 75 6.82 2.63 0.29
CA LEU A 75 6.74 2.65 -1.16
C LEU A 75 5.28 2.80 -1.63
N ILE A 76 4.38 2.13 -0.93
CA ILE A 76 2.92 2.20 -1.16
C ILE A 76 2.19 2.29 0.17
N THR A 77 0.97 2.83 0.12
CA THR A 77 0.07 2.91 1.28
C THR A 77 -1.23 2.16 0.97
N ILE A 78 -1.60 1.25 1.84
CA ILE A 78 -2.87 0.52 1.80
C ILE A 78 -3.86 1.25 2.69
N ASP A 79 -4.95 1.73 2.13
CA ASP A 79 -6.05 2.29 2.89
C ASP A 79 -7.03 1.18 3.29
N ALA A 80 -7.03 0.83 4.56
CA ALA A 80 -7.94 -0.14 5.15
C ALA A 80 -8.82 0.49 6.25
N LEU A 81 -8.97 1.83 6.23
CA LEU A 81 -9.87 2.53 7.13
C LEU A 81 -11.32 2.08 6.92
N GLY A 82 -12.08 1.98 8.00
CA GLY A 82 -13.46 1.48 7.99
C GLY A 82 -13.59 -0.03 7.77
N ARG A 83 -12.47 -0.75 7.65
CA ARG A 83 -12.49 -2.20 7.44
C ARG A 83 -12.08 -2.95 8.70
N LYS A 84 -12.89 -3.94 9.06
CA LYS A 84 -12.64 -4.77 10.24
C LYS A 84 -11.68 -5.92 9.92
N CYS A 85 -10.93 -6.38 10.93
CA CYS A 85 -10.14 -7.60 10.83
C CYS A 85 -11.02 -8.79 10.40
N PRO A 86 -10.59 -9.64 9.45
CA PRO A 86 -9.20 -9.76 8.94
C PRO A 86 -8.89 -8.98 7.64
N ILE A 87 -9.75 -8.09 7.15
CA ILE A 87 -9.60 -7.45 5.84
C ILE A 87 -8.27 -6.67 5.69
N PRO A 88 -7.82 -5.84 6.66
CA PRO A 88 -6.53 -5.16 6.54
C PRO A 88 -5.35 -6.11 6.33
N ILE A 89 -5.37 -7.26 7.00
CA ILE A 89 -4.33 -8.29 6.89
C ILE A 89 -4.37 -8.97 5.51
N ILE A 90 -5.57 -9.25 4.99
CA ILE A 90 -5.72 -9.85 3.66
C ILE A 90 -5.17 -8.90 2.59
N MET A 91 -5.51 -7.60 2.67
CA MET A 91 -5.00 -6.58 1.75
C MET A 91 -3.47 -6.49 1.82
N LEU A 92 -2.90 -6.47 3.03
CA LEU A 92 -1.46 -6.48 3.23
C LEU A 92 -0.81 -7.73 2.64
N ALA A 93 -1.37 -8.92 2.90
CA ALA A 93 -0.86 -10.20 2.41
C ALA A 93 -0.85 -10.30 0.87
N GLN A 94 -1.79 -9.65 0.22
CA GLN A 94 -1.85 -9.58 -1.25
C GLN A 94 -0.77 -8.64 -1.78
N GLN A 95 -0.70 -7.42 -1.29
CA GLN A 95 0.14 -6.37 -1.85
C GLN A 95 1.62 -6.49 -1.47
N ILE A 96 1.95 -7.18 -0.35
CA ILE A 96 3.35 -7.31 0.06
C ILE A 96 4.20 -8.09 -0.95
N ARG A 97 3.57 -8.91 -1.79
CA ARG A 97 4.24 -9.69 -2.83
C ARG A 97 4.61 -8.84 -4.04
N ASP A 98 3.94 -7.73 -4.23
CA ASP A 98 4.08 -6.87 -5.41
C ASP A 98 5.18 -5.80 -5.23
N VAL A 99 5.67 -5.60 -4.01
CA VAL A 99 6.76 -4.67 -3.74
C VAL A 99 8.11 -5.39 -3.68
N PRO A 100 9.22 -4.71 -4.02
CA PRO A 100 10.56 -5.29 -3.90
C PRO A 100 10.90 -5.73 -2.47
N VAL A 101 11.74 -6.75 -2.34
CA VAL A 101 12.31 -7.16 -1.04
C VAL A 101 13.08 -5.99 -0.42
N GLY A 102 12.89 -5.76 0.87
CA GLY A 102 13.45 -4.62 1.60
C GLY A 102 12.56 -3.38 1.61
N SER A 103 11.59 -3.28 0.70
CA SER A 103 10.65 -2.14 0.68
C SER A 103 9.65 -2.20 1.82
N VAL A 104 9.12 -1.03 2.17
CA VAL A 104 8.12 -0.84 3.22
C VAL A 104 6.76 -0.54 2.61
N ILE A 105 5.72 -1.13 3.17
CA ILE A 105 4.32 -0.81 2.90
C ILE A 105 3.72 -0.18 4.13
N ALA A 106 2.99 0.93 3.98
CA ALA A 106 2.15 1.46 5.04
C ALA A 106 0.74 0.86 4.96
N VAL A 107 0.16 0.50 6.09
CA VAL A 107 -1.23 0.07 6.21
C VAL A 107 -1.94 1.01 7.16
N LEU A 108 -2.99 1.67 6.69
CA LEU A 108 -3.87 2.50 7.51
C LEU A 108 -5.04 1.63 7.98
N ALA A 109 -5.28 1.58 9.27
CA ALA A 109 -6.37 0.82 9.87
C ALA A 109 -6.91 1.52 11.12
N ASP A 110 -8.23 1.47 11.31
CA ASP A 110 -8.94 2.04 12.45
C ASP A 110 -9.56 0.99 13.37
N ASP A 111 -9.48 -0.30 13.00
CA ASP A 111 -9.96 -1.40 13.83
C ASP A 111 -8.97 -1.67 14.98
N PRO A 112 -9.42 -1.65 16.25
CA PRO A 112 -8.57 -1.98 17.40
C PRO A 112 -7.87 -3.35 17.30
N ALA A 113 -8.49 -4.35 16.66
CA ALA A 113 -7.87 -5.65 16.43
C ALA A 113 -6.62 -5.55 15.54
N ALA A 114 -6.61 -4.65 14.54
CA ALA A 114 -5.47 -4.45 13.67
C ALA A 114 -4.21 -4.03 14.44
N TYR A 115 -4.37 -3.37 15.58
CA TYR A 115 -3.27 -2.91 16.42
C TYR A 115 -2.38 -4.06 16.95
N SER A 116 -2.99 -5.21 17.25
CA SER A 116 -2.27 -6.42 17.66
C SER A 116 -2.02 -7.38 16.50
N ASP A 117 -2.97 -7.46 15.58
CA ASP A 117 -2.98 -8.50 14.55
C ASP A 117 -1.96 -8.24 13.44
N ILE A 118 -1.74 -6.96 13.05
CA ILE A 118 -0.74 -6.63 12.03
C ILE A 118 0.68 -6.97 12.51
N PRO A 119 1.15 -6.57 13.71
CA PRO A 119 2.44 -7.01 14.23
C PRO A 119 2.56 -8.52 14.40
N ALA A 120 1.51 -9.19 14.88
CA ALA A 120 1.48 -10.63 15.02
C ALA A 120 1.62 -11.35 13.66
N TRP A 121 0.91 -10.85 12.65
CA TRP A 121 1.02 -11.36 11.29
C TRP A 121 2.43 -11.15 10.70
N CYS A 122 3.05 -10.00 10.95
CA CYS A 122 4.44 -9.74 10.54
C CYS A 122 5.38 -10.79 11.13
N GLY A 123 5.27 -11.08 12.44
CA GLY A 123 6.05 -12.12 13.10
C GLY A 123 5.80 -13.51 12.51
N LEU A 124 4.54 -13.86 12.27
CA LEU A 124 4.15 -15.15 11.68
C LEU A 124 4.69 -15.34 10.25
N LYS A 125 4.74 -14.26 9.47
CA LYS A 125 5.21 -14.27 8.08
C LYS A 125 6.66 -13.85 7.91
N SER A 126 7.41 -13.68 9.00
CA SER A 126 8.82 -13.26 8.98
C SER A 126 9.06 -11.95 8.22
N HIS A 127 8.11 -11.03 8.28
CA HIS A 127 8.24 -9.64 7.86
C HIS A 127 8.51 -8.74 9.07
N ASP A 128 9.08 -7.56 8.85
CA ASP A 128 9.33 -6.61 9.94
C ASP A 128 8.21 -5.58 10.04
N CYS A 129 7.65 -5.42 11.23
CA CYS A 129 6.85 -4.23 11.54
C CYS A 129 7.83 -3.13 11.96
N VAL A 130 8.15 -2.19 11.04
CA VAL A 130 9.22 -1.20 11.20
C VAL A 130 8.77 0.07 11.90
N PHE A 131 7.50 0.43 11.79
CA PHE A 131 6.92 1.49 12.57
C PHE A 131 5.43 1.28 12.85
N ARG A 132 4.96 1.95 13.86
CA ARG A 132 3.56 2.14 14.18
C ARG A 132 3.37 3.57 14.64
N ALA A 133 2.49 4.30 14.01
CA ALA A 133 2.22 5.71 14.29
C ALA A 133 0.72 5.95 14.38
N ASP A 134 0.33 6.95 15.18
CA ASP A 134 -1.04 7.41 15.21
C ASP A 134 -1.39 8.10 13.89
N TYR A 135 -2.59 7.86 13.42
CA TYR A 135 -3.18 8.47 12.24
C TYR A 135 -4.51 9.12 12.61
N ALA A 136 -4.99 10.05 11.81
CA ALA A 136 -6.14 10.90 12.12
C ALA A 136 -7.36 10.18 12.72
N SER A 137 -7.65 8.95 12.26
CA SER A 137 -8.79 8.14 12.70
C SER A 137 -8.40 6.70 13.05
N GLY A 138 -7.13 6.45 13.37
CA GLY A 138 -6.64 5.09 13.64
C GLY A 138 -5.13 5.05 13.73
N TRP A 139 -4.52 4.08 13.05
CA TRP A 139 -3.08 3.84 13.10
C TRP A 139 -2.52 3.61 11.70
N SER A 140 -1.24 3.94 11.53
CA SER A 140 -0.43 3.61 10.38
C SER A 140 0.64 2.60 10.79
N PHE A 141 0.71 1.48 10.09
CA PHE A 141 1.68 0.41 10.33
C PHE A 141 2.62 0.31 9.13
N GLY A 142 3.93 0.39 9.37
CA GLY A 142 4.93 0.15 8.34
C GLY A 142 5.41 -1.30 8.38
N VAL A 143 5.26 -2.00 7.27
CA VAL A 143 5.67 -3.40 7.14
C VAL A 143 6.72 -3.53 6.07
N ARG A 144 7.92 -4.01 6.43
CA ARG A 144 9.02 -4.26 5.50
C ARG A 144 8.98 -5.69 4.97
N ARG A 145 8.98 -5.83 3.65
CA ARG A 145 9.11 -7.13 2.99
C ARG A 145 10.52 -7.71 3.18
N ARG A 146 10.64 -8.96 3.64
CA ARG A 146 11.93 -9.63 3.89
C ARG A 146 12.32 -10.63 2.81
N TYR A 147 11.38 -11.19 2.06
CA TYR A 147 11.59 -12.18 0.98
C TYR A 147 10.51 -12.14 -0.08
#